data_b80adb158f51da7d3cc94f552fedec6f
#
_entry.id   b80adb158f51da7d3cc94f552fedec6f
#
_cell.length_a   1.000
_cell.length_b   1.000
_cell.length_c   1.000
_cell.angle_alpha   90.00
_cell.angle_beta   90.00
_cell.angle_gamma   90.00
#
_symmetry.space_group_name_H-M   'P 1'
#
loop_
_entity.id
_entity.type
_entity.pdbx_description
1 polymer ?
#
loop_
_entity_poly.entity_id
_entity_poly.type
_entity_poly.pdbx_seq_one_letter_code
_entity_poly.pdbx_strand_id
1 'polypeptide(L)'
;RENIKNLIEPVFRRYLAQVRAQESPWNSINATKLTEDQIRETEIPHGFLDRLVAAPVLLFVFVDLSVVASMDMDLDRVGVISGASIYPFAWNILLSARNEGLGGTITTFGAVYEQELFKQLNVPDHFAFAAMLPIGKPIKQLTKLARYKVEEFATSETFDGPALTSDK
;
A
#
# COMPACT_ATOMS: atom_id res chain seq x y z
N ARG A 1 16.68 -8.53 -6.45
CA ARG A 1 15.30 -8.49 -6.99
C ARG A 1 14.59 -9.82 -6.82
N GLU A 2 15.20 -10.94 -7.14
CA GLU A 2 14.60 -12.26 -6.93
C GLU A 2 14.26 -12.50 -5.44
N ASN A 3 15.13 -12.14 -4.52
CA ASN A 3 14.86 -12.21 -3.09
C ASN A 3 13.64 -11.37 -2.68
N ILE A 4 13.47 -10.17 -3.27
CA ILE A 4 12.28 -9.33 -3.02
C ILE A 4 11.02 -10.01 -3.55
N LYS A 5 11.07 -10.60 -4.74
CA LYS A 5 9.96 -11.37 -5.29
C LYS A 5 9.53 -12.51 -4.34
N ASN A 6 10.51 -13.29 -3.86
CA ASN A 6 10.27 -14.42 -2.97
C ASN A 6 9.65 -13.99 -1.62
N LEU A 7 10.02 -12.81 -1.09
CA LEU A 7 9.40 -12.24 0.11
C LEU A 7 7.96 -11.78 -0.16
N ILE A 8 7.69 -11.19 -1.31
CA ILE A 8 6.38 -10.63 -1.65
C ILE A 8 5.37 -11.72 -2.06
N GLU A 9 5.82 -12.82 -2.65
CA GLU A 9 4.93 -13.84 -3.21
C GLU A 9 3.90 -14.37 -2.22
N PRO A 10 4.25 -14.85 -1.00
CA PRO A 10 3.28 -15.36 -0.05
C PRO A 10 2.32 -14.26 0.45
N VAL A 11 2.80 -13.03 0.58
CA VAL A 11 1.97 -11.88 0.96
C VAL A 11 0.94 -11.57 -0.12
N PHE A 12 1.36 -11.53 -1.38
CA PHE A 12 0.47 -11.28 -2.50
C PHE A 12 -0.54 -12.39 -2.70
N ARG A 13 -0.16 -13.64 -2.44
CA ARG A 13 -1.04 -14.80 -2.46
C ARG A 13 -2.17 -14.65 -1.43
N ARG A 14 -1.84 -14.31 -0.18
CA ARG A 14 -2.81 -14.02 0.87
C ARG A 14 -3.71 -12.84 0.51
N TYR A 15 -3.14 -11.76 -0.02
CA TYR A 15 -3.90 -10.62 -0.52
C TYR A 15 -4.98 -11.05 -1.52
N LEU A 16 -4.59 -11.82 -2.53
CA LEU A 16 -5.52 -12.32 -3.55
C LEU A 16 -6.59 -13.24 -2.97
N ALA A 17 -6.22 -14.13 -2.05
CA ALA A 17 -7.15 -15.03 -1.38
C ALA A 17 -8.26 -14.21 -0.67
N GLN A 18 -7.87 -13.23 0.12
CA GLN A 18 -8.79 -12.37 0.86
C GLN A 18 -9.68 -11.55 -0.08
N VAL A 19 -9.11 -10.94 -1.13
CA VAL A 19 -9.89 -10.18 -2.12
C VAL A 19 -10.92 -11.07 -2.83
N ARG A 20 -10.55 -12.29 -3.23
CA ARG A 20 -11.47 -13.25 -3.87
C ARG A 20 -12.58 -13.72 -2.92
N ALA A 21 -12.27 -13.80 -1.63
CA ALA A 21 -13.26 -14.10 -0.58
C ALA A 21 -14.09 -12.87 -0.16
N GLN A 22 -13.93 -11.74 -0.83
CA GLN A 22 -14.59 -10.46 -0.52
C GLN A 22 -14.26 -9.95 0.89
N GLU A 23 -13.09 -10.30 1.41
CA GLU A 23 -12.55 -9.74 2.64
C GLU A 23 -11.67 -8.51 2.35
N SER A 24 -11.64 -7.54 3.28
CA SER A 24 -10.60 -6.50 3.28
C SER A 24 -9.27 -7.10 3.69
N PRO A 25 -8.23 -7.12 2.83
CA PRO A 25 -6.94 -7.69 3.18
C PRO A 25 -6.33 -7.04 4.42
N TRP A 26 -5.81 -7.85 5.34
CA TRP A 26 -5.25 -7.39 6.62
C TRP A 26 -6.17 -6.44 7.39
N ASN A 27 -7.47 -6.75 7.42
CA ASN A 27 -8.43 -5.95 8.18
C ASN A 27 -8.03 -5.91 9.67
N SER A 28 -7.90 -4.70 10.22
CA SER A 28 -7.46 -4.49 11.60
C SER A 28 -8.54 -4.76 12.65
N ILE A 29 -9.79 -4.95 12.23
CA ILE A 29 -10.95 -5.21 13.11
C ILE A 29 -11.39 -6.67 12.99
N ASN A 30 -11.50 -7.18 11.77
CA ASN A 30 -12.03 -8.50 11.48
C ASN A 30 -10.92 -9.44 11.02
N ALA A 31 -10.70 -10.52 11.74
CA ALA A 31 -9.77 -11.58 11.31
C ALA A 31 -10.28 -12.25 10.02
N THR A 32 -9.36 -12.74 9.21
CA THR A 32 -9.73 -13.54 8.04
C THR A 32 -10.42 -14.85 8.45
N LYS A 33 -11.37 -15.27 7.62
CA LYS A 33 -12.06 -16.57 7.76
C LYS A 33 -11.40 -17.66 6.92
N LEU A 34 -10.40 -17.31 6.12
CA LEU A 34 -9.68 -18.25 5.27
C LEU A 34 -8.71 -19.10 6.09
N THR A 35 -8.62 -20.38 5.72
CA THR A 35 -7.59 -21.27 6.24
C THR A 35 -6.27 -21.04 5.52
N GLU A 36 -5.16 -21.45 6.15
CA GLU A 36 -3.83 -21.37 5.52
C GLU A 36 -3.75 -22.22 4.23
N ASP A 37 -4.50 -23.32 4.14
CA ASP A 37 -4.58 -24.14 2.92
C ASP A 37 -5.26 -23.38 1.78
N GLN A 38 -6.39 -22.73 2.05
CA GLN A 38 -7.07 -21.90 1.05
C GLN A 38 -6.19 -20.74 0.55
N ILE A 39 -5.41 -20.14 1.45
CA ILE A 39 -4.45 -19.11 1.07
C ILE A 39 -3.34 -19.71 0.19
N ARG A 40 -2.75 -20.84 0.59
CA ARG A 40 -1.65 -21.51 -0.12
C ARG A 40 -2.06 -21.98 -1.52
N GLU A 41 -3.28 -22.46 -1.70
CA GLU A 41 -3.83 -22.93 -2.98
C GLU A 41 -4.27 -21.79 -3.92
N THR A 42 -4.27 -20.55 -3.43
CA THR A 42 -4.66 -19.41 -4.26
C THR A 42 -3.63 -19.14 -5.36
N GLU A 43 -4.06 -19.22 -6.61
CA GLU A 43 -3.22 -18.94 -7.77
C GLU A 43 -2.90 -17.45 -7.92
N ILE A 44 -1.64 -17.16 -8.15
CA ILE A 44 -1.15 -15.82 -8.51
C ILE A 44 -1.20 -15.67 -10.03
N PRO A 45 -1.70 -14.55 -10.60
CA PRO A 45 -1.69 -14.31 -12.02
C PRO A 45 -0.26 -14.40 -12.59
N HIS A 46 -0.12 -15.20 -13.63
CA HIS A 46 1.17 -15.48 -14.28
C HIS A 46 1.92 -14.18 -14.63
N GLY A 47 3.20 -14.13 -14.27
CA GLY A 47 4.11 -13.03 -14.58
C GLY A 47 3.82 -11.71 -13.85
N PHE A 48 2.86 -11.65 -12.90
CA PHE A 48 2.59 -10.41 -12.17
C PHE A 48 3.79 -9.98 -11.33
N LEU A 49 4.30 -10.90 -10.50
CA LEU A 49 5.46 -10.61 -9.63
C LEU A 49 6.73 -10.35 -10.44
N ASP A 50 6.91 -11.08 -11.55
CA ASP A 50 8.05 -10.86 -12.45
C ASP A 50 8.05 -9.44 -13.02
N ARG A 51 6.89 -8.97 -13.49
CA ARG A 51 6.74 -7.59 -13.98
C ARG A 51 6.94 -6.55 -12.88
N LEU A 52 6.48 -6.85 -11.67
CA LEU A 52 6.64 -5.95 -10.52
C LEU A 52 8.14 -5.71 -10.23
N VAL A 53 8.90 -6.79 -10.08
CA VAL A 53 10.32 -6.71 -9.75
C VAL A 53 11.22 -6.37 -10.95
N ALA A 54 10.71 -6.50 -12.18
CA ALA A 54 11.38 -6.07 -13.40
C ALA A 54 11.29 -4.56 -13.66
N ALA A 55 10.47 -3.82 -12.91
CA ALA A 55 10.40 -2.37 -13.03
C ALA A 55 11.82 -1.76 -12.98
N PRO A 56 12.17 -0.82 -13.88
CA PRO A 56 13.52 -0.24 -13.93
C PRO A 56 13.99 0.29 -12.58
N VAL A 57 13.09 0.93 -11.82
CA VAL A 57 13.33 1.42 -10.46
C VAL A 57 12.41 0.71 -9.48
N LEU A 58 12.97 0.19 -8.40
CA LEU A 58 12.26 -0.20 -7.18
C LEU A 58 12.72 0.75 -6.08
N LEU A 59 11.91 1.75 -5.79
CA LEU A 59 12.19 2.71 -4.73
C LEU A 59 11.54 2.24 -3.44
N PHE A 60 12.35 2.07 -2.39
CA PHE A 60 11.85 1.74 -1.06
C PHE A 60 11.77 3.02 -0.23
N VAL A 61 10.65 3.21 0.43
CA VAL A 61 10.39 4.37 1.29
C VAL A 61 10.31 3.89 2.72
N PHE A 62 11.11 4.49 3.57
CA PHE A 62 11.16 4.19 5.00
C PHE A 62 10.85 5.45 5.80
N VAL A 63 10.30 5.29 6.99
CA VAL A 63 10.09 6.37 7.95
C VAL A 63 11.02 6.19 9.12
N ASP A 64 11.72 7.24 9.49
CA ASP A 64 12.54 7.28 10.69
C ASP A 64 11.64 7.47 11.92
N LEU A 65 11.50 6.40 12.70
CA LEU A 65 10.64 6.38 13.88
C LEU A 65 11.18 7.24 15.04
N SER A 66 12.46 7.62 14.98
CA SER A 66 13.08 8.48 16.03
C SER A 66 12.65 9.94 15.91
N VAL A 67 12.11 10.36 14.76
CA VAL A 67 11.75 11.76 14.49
C VAL A 67 10.29 11.94 14.01
N VAL A 68 9.55 10.86 13.77
CA VAL A 68 8.16 10.94 13.35
C VAL A 68 7.23 11.10 14.55
N ALA A 69 6.23 11.97 14.43
CA ALA A 69 5.19 12.08 15.44
C ALA A 69 4.13 10.99 15.26
N SER A 70 3.78 10.30 16.34
CA SER A 70 2.74 9.25 16.40
C SER A 70 1.81 9.53 17.57
N MET A 71 1.07 10.65 17.50
CA MET A 71 0.21 11.12 18.59
C MET A 71 -0.92 10.17 18.98
N ASP A 72 -1.18 9.16 18.15
CA ASP A 72 -2.17 8.12 18.36
C ASP A 72 -1.56 6.79 18.80
N MET A 73 -0.30 6.78 19.24
CA MET A 73 0.41 5.55 19.63
C MET A 73 -0.17 4.88 20.89
N ASP A 74 -0.80 5.67 21.77
CA ASP A 74 -1.37 5.18 23.03
C ASP A 74 -2.88 4.84 22.92
N LEU A 75 -3.46 4.93 21.72
CA LEU A 75 -4.85 4.58 21.51
C LEU A 75 -5.01 3.07 21.28
N ASP A 76 -6.11 2.50 21.79
CA ASP A 76 -6.46 1.09 21.60
C ASP A 76 -7.02 0.83 20.18
N ARG A 77 -6.21 1.15 19.18
CA ARG A 77 -6.43 0.88 17.75
C ARG A 77 -5.11 0.98 16.99
N VAL A 78 -5.11 0.49 15.76
CA VAL A 78 -3.97 0.68 14.86
C VAL A 78 -3.68 2.17 14.67
N GLY A 79 -2.43 2.58 14.89
CA GLY A 79 -1.96 3.95 14.66
C GLY A 79 -1.96 4.32 13.17
N VAL A 80 -2.33 5.55 12.85
CA VAL A 80 -2.37 6.05 11.47
C VAL A 80 -1.61 7.38 11.28
N ILE A 81 -1.33 8.09 12.37
CA ILE A 81 -0.77 9.45 12.31
C ILE A 81 0.67 9.47 11.81
N SER A 82 1.49 8.46 12.15
CA SER A 82 2.86 8.33 11.64
C SER A 82 2.94 8.27 10.10
N GLY A 83 1.86 7.83 9.44
CA GLY A 83 1.76 7.82 7.98
C GLY A 83 1.48 9.18 7.32
N ALA A 84 1.06 10.19 8.11
CA ALA A 84 0.53 11.45 7.59
C ALA A 84 1.52 12.25 6.72
N SER A 85 2.82 12.19 7.01
CA SER A 85 3.86 12.85 6.20
C SER A 85 4.41 11.93 5.11
N ILE A 86 4.58 10.64 5.40
CA ILE A 86 5.30 9.72 4.53
C ILE A 86 4.49 9.34 3.28
N TYR A 87 3.17 9.12 3.40
CA TYR A 87 2.35 8.76 2.26
C TYR A 87 2.10 9.91 1.29
N PRO A 88 1.88 11.17 1.71
CA PRO A 88 1.90 12.33 0.81
C PRO A 88 3.25 12.50 0.10
N PHE A 89 4.38 12.25 0.77
CA PHE A 89 5.70 12.25 0.15
C PHE A 89 5.79 11.17 -0.96
N ALA A 90 5.45 9.92 -0.65
CA ALA A 90 5.44 8.84 -1.63
C ALA A 90 4.49 9.13 -2.81
N TRP A 91 3.35 9.73 -2.55
CA TRP A 91 2.40 10.16 -3.58
C TRP A 91 2.99 11.24 -4.49
N ASN A 92 3.67 12.23 -3.94
CA ASN A 92 4.33 13.29 -4.72
C ASN A 92 5.44 12.74 -5.62
N ILE A 93 6.17 11.69 -5.19
CA ILE A 93 7.12 10.99 -6.06
C ILE A 93 6.39 10.42 -7.29
N LEU A 94 5.24 9.78 -7.10
CA LEU A 94 4.46 9.23 -8.23
C LEU A 94 3.87 10.31 -9.14
N LEU A 95 3.42 11.44 -8.57
CA LEU A 95 2.96 12.59 -9.36
C LEU A 95 4.09 13.19 -10.20
N SER A 96 5.28 13.35 -9.60
CA SER A 96 6.47 13.82 -10.32
C SER A 96 6.90 12.85 -11.42
N ALA A 97 6.93 11.54 -11.12
CA ALA A 97 7.19 10.51 -12.12
C ALA A 97 6.17 10.57 -13.28
N ARG A 98 4.90 10.80 -12.97
CA ARG A 98 3.84 10.98 -13.96
C ARG A 98 4.11 12.17 -14.87
N ASN A 99 4.54 13.30 -14.31
CA ASN A 99 4.89 14.51 -15.07
C ASN A 99 6.04 14.25 -16.05
N GLU A 100 6.99 13.39 -15.68
CA GLU A 100 8.11 12.96 -16.54
C GLU A 100 7.74 11.81 -17.50
N GLY A 101 6.46 11.50 -17.67
CA GLY A 101 5.98 10.44 -18.57
C GLY A 101 6.23 9.01 -18.05
N LEU A 102 6.59 8.87 -16.79
CA LEU A 102 6.74 7.58 -16.11
C LEU A 102 5.43 7.16 -15.42
N GLY A 103 5.38 5.94 -14.96
CA GLY A 103 4.28 5.40 -14.17
C GLY A 103 4.82 4.58 -13.00
N GLY A 104 4.00 4.43 -11.97
CA GLY A 104 4.33 3.65 -10.81
C GLY A 104 3.11 3.40 -9.94
N THR A 105 3.30 2.66 -8.87
CA THR A 105 2.25 2.40 -7.87
C THR A 105 2.86 2.35 -6.48
N ILE A 106 2.02 2.54 -5.45
CA ILE A 106 2.40 2.28 -4.07
C ILE A 106 2.02 0.84 -3.74
N THR A 107 2.97 0.08 -3.20
CA THR A 107 2.72 -1.24 -2.63
C THR A 107 3.35 -1.36 -1.26
N THR A 108 2.65 -2.02 -0.34
CA THR A 108 3.07 -2.21 1.06
C THR A 108 3.34 -3.68 1.40
N PHE A 109 3.43 -4.55 0.41
CA PHE A 109 3.63 -5.99 0.62
C PHE A 109 4.89 -6.33 1.43
N GLY A 110 5.91 -5.46 1.38
CA GLY A 110 7.14 -5.62 2.17
C GLY A 110 6.95 -5.51 3.67
N ALA A 111 5.86 -4.89 4.16
CA ALA A 111 5.63 -4.69 5.58
C ALA A 111 5.47 -6.00 6.37
N VAL A 112 4.95 -7.06 5.74
CA VAL A 112 4.75 -8.36 6.41
C VAL A 112 6.07 -9.05 6.73
N TYR A 113 7.10 -8.81 5.94
CA TYR A 113 8.46 -9.36 6.10
C TYR A 113 9.49 -8.24 6.26
N GLU A 114 9.14 -7.23 7.06
CA GLU A 114 9.95 -6.04 7.27
C GLU A 114 11.37 -6.37 7.74
N GLN A 115 11.51 -7.28 8.70
CA GLN A 115 12.79 -7.67 9.27
C GLN A 115 13.74 -8.33 8.25
N GLU A 116 13.20 -9.20 7.39
CA GLU A 116 13.94 -9.83 6.31
C GLU A 116 14.35 -8.82 5.24
N LEU A 117 13.45 -7.88 4.94
CA LEU A 117 13.70 -6.79 4.01
C LEU A 117 14.80 -5.87 4.55
N PHE A 118 14.77 -5.53 5.84
CA PHE A 118 15.78 -4.71 6.50
C PHE A 118 17.16 -5.34 6.44
N LYS A 119 17.27 -6.64 6.71
CA LYS A 119 18.53 -7.39 6.58
C LYS A 119 19.09 -7.35 5.16
N GLN A 120 18.22 -7.47 4.14
CA GLN A 120 18.65 -7.44 2.73
C GLN A 120 19.09 -6.06 2.26
N LEU A 121 18.50 -5.00 2.81
CA LEU A 121 18.75 -3.61 2.40
C LEU A 121 19.65 -2.84 3.37
N ASN A 122 20.12 -3.49 4.46
CA ASN A 122 20.91 -2.88 5.53
C ASN A 122 20.23 -1.65 6.14
N VAL A 123 18.92 -1.74 6.39
CA VAL A 123 18.13 -0.66 7.00
C VAL A 123 18.34 -0.69 8.52
N PRO A 124 18.61 0.47 9.18
CA PRO A 124 18.73 0.52 10.64
C PRO A 124 17.40 0.22 11.36
N ASP A 125 17.46 -0.35 12.55
CA ASP A 125 16.32 -0.83 13.33
C ASP A 125 15.30 0.23 13.75
N HIS A 126 15.70 1.52 13.77
CA HIS A 126 14.82 2.63 14.11
C HIS A 126 13.97 3.14 12.93
N PHE A 127 14.08 2.52 11.77
CA PHE A 127 13.21 2.78 10.63
C PHE A 127 12.04 1.82 10.58
N ALA A 128 10.96 2.23 9.90
CA ALA A 128 9.88 1.34 9.49
C ALA A 128 9.68 1.40 7.98
N PHE A 129 9.30 0.28 7.38
CA PHE A 129 8.96 0.22 5.97
C PHE A 129 7.61 0.90 5.73
N ALA A 130 7.57 1.89 4.86
CA ALA A 130 6.35 2.58 4.50
C ALA A 130 5.78 2.10 3.16
N ALA A 131 6.62 2.01 2.12
CA ALA A 131 6.18 1.61 0.80
C ALA A 131 7.33 1.15 -0.10
N MET A 132 6.98 0.38 -1.13
CA MET A 132 7.80 0.14 -2.31
C MET A 132 7.10 0.75 -3.53
N LEU A 133 7.81 1.53 -4.30
CA LEU A 133 7.33 2.17 -5.52
C LEU A 133 8.09 1.56 -6.72
N PRO A 134 7.52 0.56 -7.41
CA PRO A 134 7.99 0.17 -8.73
C PRO A 134 7.65 1.29 -9.72
N ILE A 135 8.69 1.84 -10.38
CA ILE A 135 8.56 2.96 -11.32
C ILE A 135 9.21 2.58 -12.64
N GLY A 136 8.54 2.93 -13.73
CA GLY A 136 9.03 2.68 -15.08
C GLY A 136 8.18 3.34 -16.14
N LYS A 137 8.49 3.08 -17.41
CA LYS A 137 7.68 3.56 -18.53
C LYS A 137 6.37 2.77 -18.56
N PRO A 138 5.19 3.41 -18.46
CA PRO A 138 3.92 2.71 -18.43
C PRO A 138 3.58 2.14 -19.82
N ILE A 139 3.04 0.91 -19.85
CA ILE A 139 2.49 0.31 -21.08
C ILE A 139 1.24 1.11 -21.53
N LYS A 140 0.44 1.53 -20.56
CA LYS A 140 -0.77 2.34 -20.79
C LYS A 140 -0.88 3.40 -19.70
N GLN A 141 -1.00 4.66 -20.15
CA GLN A 141 -1.21 5.77 -19.24
C GLN A 141 -2.71 6.00 -19.07
N LEU A 142 -3.18 5.92 -17.81
CA LEU A 142 -4.58 6.20 -17.50
C LEU A 142 -4.86 7.70 -17.65
N THR A 143 -5.93 8.04 -18.36
CA THR A 143 -6.38 9.42 -18.61
C THR A 143 -7.76 9.70 -18.05
N LYS A 144 -8.52 8.66 -17.73
CA LYS A 144 -9.84 8.76 -17.11
C LYS A 144 -9.85 7.95 -15.81
N LEU A 145 -10.37 8.55 -14.78
CA LEU A 145 -10.51 7.94 -13.47
C LEU A 145 -11.99 7.86 -13.11
N ALA A 146 -12.41 6.69 -12.62
CA ALA A 146 -13.69 6.57 -11.93
C ALA A 146 -13.51 7.10 -10.50
N ARG A 147 -14.43 7.94 -10.06
CA ARG A 147 -14.47 8.50 -8.70
C ARG A 147 -15.90 8.47 -8.21
N TYR A 148 -16.05 8.23 -6.92
CA TYR A 148 -17.31 8.48 -6.23
C TYR A 148 -17.61 9.97 -6.25
N LYS A 149 -18.87 10.34 -6.25
CA LYS A 149 -19.29 11.72 -6.05
C LYS A 149 -19.05 12.12 -4.61
N VAL A 150 -18.79 13.40 -4.37
CA VAL A 150 -18.46 13.88 -3.02
C VAL A 150 -19.58 13.57 -2.02
N GLU A 151 -20.82 13.76 -2.43
CA GLU A 151 -22.01 13.48 -1.63
C GLU A 151 -22.21 12.00 -1.24
N GLU A 152 -21.47 11.07 -1.87
CA GLU A 152 -21.52 9.65 -1.55
C GLU A 152 -20.61 9.27 -0.36
N PHE A 153 -19.68 10.13 0.03
CA PHE A 153 -18.70 9.82 1.08
C PHE A 153 -18.36 10.97 2.02
N ALA A 154 -18.86 12.19 1.76
CA ALA A 154 -18.61 13.34 2.61
C ALA A 154 -19.92 13.88 3.18
N THR A 155 -19.88 14.20 4.48
CA THR A 155 -21.01 14.77 5.24
C THR A 155 -20.59 16.09 5.86
N SER A 156 -21.58 16.94 6.18
CA SER A 156 -21.34 18.23 6.83
C SER A 156 -21.33 18.04 8.35
N GLU A 157 -20.37 18.66 9.03
CA GLU A 157 -20.24 18.82 10.48
C GLU A 157 -20.06 17.52 11.28
N THR A 158 -20.89 16.50 11.06
CA THR A 158 -20.84 15.23 11.79
C THR A 158 -20.74 14.06 10.82
N PHE A 159 -20.32 12.88 11.30
CA PHE A 159 -20.14 11.69 10.47
C PHE A 159 -21.48 11.19 9.88
N ASP A 160 -22.58 11.40 10.59
CA ASP A 160 -23.97 11.09 10.20
C ASP A 160 -24.77 12.33 9.75
N GLY A 161 -24.07 13.43 9.51
CA GLY A 161 -24.65 14.68 9.02
C GLY A 161 -25.18 14.59 7.58
N PRO A 162 -25.80 15.65 7.08
CA PRO A 162 -26.29 15.69 5.69
C PRO A 162 -25.12 15.57 4.71
N ALA A 163 -25.37 14.92 3.57
CA ALA A 163 -24.36 14.78 2.52
C ALA A 163 -23.84 16.16 2.06
N LEU A 164 -22.52 16.26 1.90
CA LEU A 164 -21.89 17.48 1.40
C LEU A 164 -22.20 17.64 -0.09
N THR A 165 -23.16 18.50 -0.42
CA THR A 165 -23.47 18.86 -1.80
C THR A 165 -22.71 20.11 -2.21
N SER A 166 -22.18 20.13 -3.45
CA SER A 166 -21.69 21.36 -4.01
C SER A 166 -22.91 22.22 -4.40
N ASP A 167 -23.21 23.24 -3.61
CA ASP A 167 -24.11 24.30 -4.08
C ASP A 167 -23.55 24.86 -5.39
N LYS A 168 -24.34 24.84 -6.44
CA LYS A 168 -24.00 25.40 -7.74
C LYS A 168 -24.12 26.91 -7.71
#